data_4b85137d63f35587d06d79f6af2948d6
#
_entry.id   4b85137d63f35587d06d79f6af2948d6
#
_cell.length_a   1.000
_cell.length_b   1.000
_cell.length_c   1.000
_cell.angle_alpha   90.00
_cell.angle_beta   90.00
_cell.angle_gamma   90.00
#
_symmetry.space_group_name_H-M   'P 1'
#
loop_
_entity.id
_entity.type
_entity.pdbx_description
1 polymer ?
#
loop_
_entity_poly.entity_id
_entity_poly.type
_entity_poly.pdbx_seq_one_letter_code
_entity_poly.pdbx_strand_id
1 'polypeptide(L)'
;MAKICKVIFSTNRLEYLTRSLESQKNLNWGDNEVHGIFFDDFPKCRNNELVNMLVNLYGYNEVYLHPVNQGLSATWAEFWNLIRDRDYDYVYHQEDDIEILQPIKIDDLIFLLNADQVLSQIVLQRQKWYIYDEDPKAEPTDWTFMNYRYTRNNVLFSPMASFYPISRVRVDYSGFLKEKYPNENWWQVNPNEGMIGKVLLESQGLLSSCLKTQEGKNLVNHIGEYFVGKRVLPNEPCYELFERFDPEKKYYSHNGDEYDK
;
A
#
# COMPACT_ATOMS: atom_id res chain seq x y z
N MET A 1 1.94 -4.22 -23.78
CA MET A 1 1.08 -3.16 -23.20
C MET A 1 0.22 -3.85 -22.16
N ALA A 2 0.38 -3.50 -20.89
CA ALA A 2 -0.38 -4.08 -19.80
C ALA A 2 -1.51 -3.12 -19.38
N LYS A 3 -2.57 -3.67 -18.78
CA LYS A 3 -3.66 -2.91 -18.16
C LYS A 3 -3.42 -2.79 -16.67
N ILE A 4 -3.25 -1.58 -16.19
CA ILE A 4 -2.85 -1.29 -14.82
C ILE A 4 -3.97 -0.51 -14.11
N CYS A 5 -4.44 -1.06 -13.00
CA CYS A 5 -5.24 -0.31 -12.04
C CYS A 5 -4.30 0.43 -11.09
N LYS A 6 -4.27 1.77 -11.11
CA LYS A 6 -3.62 2.52 -10.03
C LYS A 6 -4.67 2.93 -9.01
N VAL A 7 -4.40 2.69 -7.72
CA VAL A 7 -5.32 3.02 -6.64
C VAL A 7 -4.63 3.80 -5.54
N ILE A 8 -5.34 4.80 -4.99
CA ILE A 8 -4.97 5.48 -3.74
C ILE A 8 -6.07 5.30 -2.73
N PHE A 9 -5.65 4.98 -1.49
CA PHE A 9 -6.49 5.08 -0.30
C PHE A 9 -6.11 6.32 0.49
N SER A 10 -7.12 7.10 0.86
CA SER A 10 -6.97 8.37 1.56
C SER A 10 -7.85 8.44 2.80
N THR A 11 -7.42 9.27 3.74
CA THR A 11 -8.15 9.59 4.97
C THR A 11 -8.35 11.10 5.12
N ASN A 12 -8.66 11.79 4.00
CA ASN A 12 -8.93 13.23 3.97
C ASN A 12 -7.75 14.11 4.43
N ARG A 13 -6.51 13.68 4.19
CA ARG A 13 -5.29 14.43 4.48
C ARG A 13 -4.84 15.19 3.24
N LEU A 14 -5.55 16.28 2.91
CA LEU A 14 -5.42 16.96 1.61
C LEU A 14 -3.97 17.39 1.29
N GLU A 15 -3.22 17.87 2.28
CA GLU A 15 -1.81 18.25 2.09
C GLU A 15 -0.96 17.04 1.68
N TYR A 16 -1.13 15.91 2.34
CA TYR A 16 -0.41 14.69 2.01
C TYR A 16 -0.85 14.12 0.68
N LEU A 17 -2.17 14.04 0.46
CA LEU A 17 -2.72 13.60 -0.81
C LEU A 17 -2.13 14.42 -1.98
N THR A 18 -2.04 15.75 -1.84
CA THR A 18 -1.45 16.61 -2.87
C THR A 18 0.00 16.25 -3.13
N ARG A 19 0.82 16.13 -2.10
CA ARG A 19 2.24 15.75 -2.23
C ARG A 19 2.41 14.37 -2.81
N SER A 20 1.61 13.41 -2.35
CA SER A 20 1.58 12.04 -2.84
C SER A 20 1.28 12.00 -4.34
N LEU A 21 0.21 12.69 -4.78
CA LEU A 21 -0.19 12.79 -6.19
C LEU A 21 0.88 13.47 -7.04
N GLU A 22 1.43 14.61 -6.59
CA GLU A 22 2.51 15.33 -7.30
C GLU A 22 3.74 14.45 -7.49
N SER A 23 4.06 13.60 -6.52
CA SER A 23 5.20 12.69 -6.57
C SER A 23 5.06 11.61 -7.65
N GLN A 24 3.83 11.28 -8.08
CA GLN A 24 3.55 10.29 -9.13
C GLN A 24 4.14 10.66 -10.50
N LYS A 25 4.57 11.92 -10.71
CA LYS A 25 5.36 12.29 -11.88
C LYS A 25 6.66 11.49 -12.02
N ASN A 26 7.14 10.91 -10.93
CA ASN A 26 8.30 10.03 -10.90
C ASN A 26 7.98 8.59 -11.36
N LEU A 27 6.71 8.24 -11.59
CA LEU A 27 6.30 6.96 -12.17
C LEU A 27 6.22 7.09 -13.70
N ASN A 28 7.09 6.37 -14.37
CA ASN A 28 7.01 6.25 -15.84
C ASN A 28 6.17 5.02 -16.19
N TRP A 29 4.95 5.28 -16.64
CA TRP A 29 3.97 4.24 -16.98
C TRP A 29 4.26 3.57 -18.36
N GLY A 30 5.18 4.11 -19.16
CA GLY A 30 5.44 3.62 -20.51
C GLY A 30 4.20 3.71 -21.42
N ASP A 31 4.02 2.69 -22.24
CA ASP A 31 2.85 2.57 -23.13
C ASP A 31 1.68 1.78 -22.49
N ASN A 32 1.68 1.61 -21.17
CA ASN A 32 0.65 0.83 -20.48
C ASN A 32 -0.65 1.61 -20.35
N GLU A 33 -1.77 0.90 -20.43
CA GLU A 33 -3.10 1.44 -20.17
C GLU A 33 -3.31 1.58 -18.65
N VAL A 34 -3.50 2.80 -18.17
CA VAL A 34 -3.60 3.08 -16.72
C VAL A 34 -4.97 3.61 -16.39
N HIS A 35 -5.67 2.93 -15.48
CA HIS A 35 -6.95 3.34 -14.94
C HIS A 35 -6.82 3.71 -13.46
N GLY A 36 -7.28 4.92 -13.08
CA GLY A 36 -7.14 5.44 -11.72
C GLY A 36 -8.42 5.29 -10.91
N ILE A 37 -8.30 4.67 -9.73
CA ILE A 37 -9.37 4.53 -8.74
C ILE A 37 -8.92 5.19 -7.44
N PHE A 38 -9.78 6.01 -6.86
CA PHE A 38 -9.50 6.73 -5.62
C PHE A 38 -10.55 6.42 -4.57
N PHE A 39 -10.11 6.13 -3.35
CA PHE A 39 -10.97 5.97 -2.19
C PHE A 39 -10.60 6.97 -1.11
N ASP A 40 -11.59 7.63 -0.53
CA ASP A 40 -11.43 8.40 0.70
C ASP A 40 -12.42 7.91 1.75
N ASP A 41 -11.88 7.42 2.86
CA ASP A 41 -12.66 6.79 3.92
C ASP A 41 -12.92 7.72 5.12
N PHE A 42 -12.61 9.02 5.01
CA PHE A 42 -12.80 9.96 6.09
C PHE A 42 -13.69 11.15 5.71
N PRO A 43 -15.02 11.07 5.92
CA PRO A 43 -15.99 12.07 5.45
C PRO A 43 -15.95 13.39 6.21
N LYS A 44 -15.43 13.41 7.45
CA LYS A 44 -15.48 14.58 8.32
C LYS A 44 -14.59 15.69 7.78
N CYS A 45 -15.15 16.91 7.65
CA CYS A 45 -14.47 18.08 7.10
C CYS A 45 -13.98 17.96 5.65
N ARG A 46 -14.37 16.89 4.93
CA ARG A 46 -13.96 16.69 3.54
C ARG A 46 -14.67 17.67 2.60
N ASN A 47 -13.90 18.35 1.79
CA ASN A 47 -14.41 19.11 0.65
C ASN A 47 -14.45 18.19 -0.59
N ASN A 48 -15.60 17.60 -0.87
CA ASN A 48 -15.76 16.63 -1.95
C ASN A 48 -15.42 17.20 -3.33
N GLU A 49 -15.75 18.47 -3.59
CA GLU A 49 -15.45 19.13 -4.89
C GLU A 49 -13.95 19.29 -5.08
N LEU A 50 -13.26 19.77 -4.06
CA LEU A 50 -11.80 19.95 -4.09
C LEU A 50 -11.07 18.62 -4.25
N VAL A 51 -11.48 17.58 -3.51
CA VAL A 51 -10.90 16.23 -3.64
C VAL A 51 -11.13 15.68 -5.04
N ASN A 52 -12.36 15.74 -5.56
CA ASN A 52 -12.67 15.29 -6.91
C ASN A 52 -11.84 16.02 -7.97
N MET A 53 -11.74 17.34 -7.88
CA MET A 53 -10.95 18.15 -8.80
C MET A 53 -9.47 17.74 -8.76
N LEU A 54 -8.92 17.61 -7.56
CA LEU A 54 -7.52 17.24 -7.36
C LEU A 54 -7.22 15.87 -7.96
N VAL A 55 -7.98 14.83 -7.57
CA VAL A 55 -7.66 13.45 -8.00
C VAL A 55 -7.89 13.26 -9.50
N ASN A 56 -8.90 13.92 -10.09
CA ASN A 56 -9.11 13.89 -11.53
C ASN A 56 -7.95 14.48 -12.32
N LEU A 57 -7.32 15.55 -11.81
CA LEU A 57 -6.14 16.17 -12.42
C LEU A 57 -4.98 15.17 -12.58
N TYR A 58 -4.89 14.20 -11.68
CA TYR A 58 -3.87 13.14 -11.71
C TYR A 58 -4.39 11.80 -12.31
N GLY A 59 -5.52 11.83 -13.03
CA GLY A 59 -6.05 10.70 -13.78
C GLY A 59 -6.71 9.62 -12.93
N TYR A 60 -7.32 10.00 -11.80
CA TYR A 60 -8.21 9.14 -11.03
C TYR A 60 -9.65 9.43 -11.43
N ASN A 61 -10.18 8.61 -12.32
CA ASN A 61 -11.49 8.83 -12.96
C ASN A 61 -12.64 8.18 -12.21
N GLU A 62 -12.35 7.17 -11.39
CA GLU A 62 -13.31 6.56 -10.48
C GLU A 62 -13.01 7.00 -9.05
N VAL A 63 -13.97 7.68 -8.42
CA VAL A 63 -13.78 8.31 -7.10
C VAL A 63 -14.86 7.83 -6.14
N TYR A 64 -14.45 7.18 -5.06
CA TYR A 64 -15.30 6.66 -4.00
C TYR A 64 -15.06 7.47 -2.72
N LEU A 65 -16.02 8.33 -2.39
CA LEU A 65 -16.00 9.16 -1.19
C LEU A 65 -16.98 8.60 -0.18
N HIS A 66 -16.48 7.81 0.78
CA HIS A 66 -17.35 7.14 1.73
C HIS A 66 -18.09 8.16 2.62
N PRO A 67 -19.39 7.99 2.85
CA PRO A 67 -20.20 8.88 3.71
C PRO A 67 -19.93 8.63 5.19
N VAL A 68 -19.34 7.50 5.55
CA VAL A 68 -18.93 7.11 6.89
C VAL A 68 -17.56 6.45 6.84
N ASN A 69 -16.77 6.59 7.91
CA ASN A 69 -15.50 5.88 8.02
C ASN A 69 -15.75 4.38 8.21
N GLN A 70 -15.32 3.57 7.24
CA GLN A 70 -15.46 2.12 7.25
C GLN A 70 -14.20 1.42 7.78
N GLY A 71 -13.08 2.13 7.77
CA GLY A 71 -11.75 1.61 8.11
C GLY A 71 -11.05 0.92 6.94
N LEU A 72 -9.72 0.89 7.01
CA LEU A 72 -8.84 0.42 5.94
C LEU A 72 -9.22 -0.98 5.43
N SER A 73 -9.51 -1.93 6.32
CA SER A 73 -9.84 -3.31 5.93
C SER A 73 -11.14 -3.39 5.11
N ALA A 74 -12.14 -2.55 5.41
CA ALA A 74 -13.38 -2.53 4.65
C ALA A 74 -13.17 -1.89 3.27
N THR A 75 -12.42 -0.80 3.21
CA THR A 75 -12.03 -0.15 1.94
C THR A 75 -11.23 -1.11 1.05
N TRP A 76 -10.33 -1.91 1.63
CA TRP A 76 -9.62 -2.97 0.93
C TRP A 76 -10.57 -4.01 0.34
N ALA A 77 -11.51 -4.51 1.14
CA ALA A 77 -12.47 -5.51 0.68
C ALA A 77 -13.35 -4.97 -0.45
N GLU A 78 -13.77 -3.72 -0.36
CA GLU A 78 -14.52 -3.04 -1.40
C GLU A 78 -13.71 -2.92 -2.70
N PHE A 79 -12.47 -2.44 -2.59
CA PHE A 79 -11.55 -2.37 -3.73
C PHE A 79 -11.34 -3.73 -4.40
N TRP A 80 -11.09 -4.80 -3.62
CA TRP A 80 -10.91 -6.15 -4.15
C TRP A 80 -12.16 -6.67 -4.86
N ASN A 81 -13.34 -6.43 -4.29
CA ASN A 81 -14.60 -6.79 -4.93
C ASN A 81 -14.82 -6.02 -6.24
N LEU A 82 -14.45 -4.74 -6.25
CA LEU A 82 -14.56 -3.88 -7.41
C LEU A 82 -13.69 -4.35 -8.58
N ILE A 83 -12.44 -4.73 -8.32
CA ILE A 83 -11.49 -5.10 -9.38
C ILE A 83 -11.51 -6.58 -9.75
N ARG A 84 -12.17 -7.42 -8.95
CA ARG A 84 -12.18 -8.88 -9.12
C ARG A 84 -12.56 -9.34 -10.52
N ASP A 85 -13.59 -8.72 -11.08
CA ASP A 85 -14.16 -9.11 -12.37
C ASP A 85 -13.71 -8.18 -13.51
N ARG A 86 -12.77 -7.27 -13.25
CA ARG A 86 -12.21 -6.35 -14.25
C ARG A 86 -10.95 -6.94 -14.89
N ASP A 87 -10.73 -6.53 -16.12
CA ASP A 87 -9.62 -7.01 -16.96
C ASP A 87 -8.35 -6.17 -16.74
N TYR A 88 -7.80 -6.23 -15.50
CA TYR A 88 -6.50 -5.65 -15.19
C TYR A 88 -5.45 -6.75 -15.03
N ASP A 89 -4.25 -6.46 -15.52
CA ASP A 89 -3.08 -7.34 -15.36
C ASP A 89 -2.39 -7.08 -14.01
N TYR A 90 -2.27 -5.78 -13.65
CA TYR A 90 -1.52 -5.34 -12.46
C TYR A 90 -2.29 -4.30 -11.67
N VAL A 91 -1.92 -4.18 -10.40
CA VAL A 91 -2.32 -3.08 -9.51
C VAL A 91 -1.07 -2.35 -9.05
N TYR A 92 -1.10 -1.04 -9.13
CA TYR A 92 -0.24 -0.13 -8.37
C TYR A 92 -1.07 0.46 -7.24
N HIS A 93 -0.70 0.18 -6.01
CA HIS A 93 -1.35 0.71 -4.82
C HIS A 93 -0.47 1.72 -4.10
N GLN A 94 -1.05 2.81 -3.65
CA GLN A 94 -0.39 3.86 -2.88
C GLN A 94 -1.34 4.39 -1.80
N GLU A 95 -0.80 4.79 -0.65
CA GLU A 95 -1.53 5.55 0.36
C GLU A 95 -1.31 7.05 0.15
N ASP A 96 -2.21 7.88 0.69
CA ASP A 96 -2.17 9.34 0.51
C ASP A 96 -0.97 10.03 1.18
N ASP A 97 -0.23 9.34 2.02
CA ASP A 97 0.96 9.83 2.74
C ASP A 97 2.29 9.22 2.24
N ILE A 98 2.30 8.70 1.04
CA ILE A 98 3.51 8.18 0.39
C ILE A 98 3.97 9.11 -0.73
N GLU A 99 5.21 9.57 -0.66
CA GLU A 99 5.90 10.30 -1.75
C GLU A 99 6.86 9.40 -2.52
N ILE A 100 6.80 9.43 -3.84
CA ILE A 100 7.77 8.75 -4.71
C ILE A 100 9.00 9.65 -4.85
N LEU A 101 10.16 9.20 -4.36
CA LEU A 101 11.40 9.97 -4.32
C LEU A 101 12.27 9.84 -5.58
N GLN A 102 12.20 8.68 -6.24
CA GLN A 102 13.08 8.34 -7.35
C GLN A 102 12.27 7.99 -8.60
N PRO A 103 12.80 8.25 -9.80
CA PRO A 103 12.16 7.78 -11.04
C PRO A 103 12.05 6.25 -11.07
N ILE A 104 10.85 5.76 -11.32
CA ILE A 104 10.54 4.33 -11.40
C ILE A 104 9.88 4.05 -12.76
N LYS A 105 10.45 3.12 -13.50
CA LYS A 105 9.83 2.60 -14.74
C LYS A 105 8.93 1.42 -14.38
N ILE A 106 7.65 1.55 -14.66
CA ILE A 106 6.68 0.49 -14.38
C ILE A 106 6.97 -0.77 -15.19
N ASP A 107 7.47 -0.63 -16.41
CA ASP A 107 7.89 -1.77 -17.23
C ASP A 107 9.00 -2.60 -16.57
N ASP A 108 9.92 -1.96 -15.82
CA ASP A 108 10.95 -2.69 -15.06
C ASP A 108 10.32 -3.54 -13.95
N LEU A 109 9.27 -3.04 -13.28
CA LEU A 109 8.53 -3.79 -12.24
C LEU A 109 7.75 -4.97 -12.86
N ILE A 110 7.10 -4.75 -13.99
CA ILE A 110 6.42 -5.80 -14.75
C ILE A 110 7.42 -6.89 -15.15
N PHE A 111 8.58 -6.48 -15.64
CA PHE A 111 9.61 -7.42 -16.08
C PHE A 111 10.19 -8.20 -14.89
N LEU A 112 10.43 -7.58 -13.74
CA LEU A 112 10.87 -8.25 -12.53
C LEU A 112 9.86 -9.30 -12.06
N LEU A 113 8.58 -8.95 -11.98
CA LEU A 113 7.51 -9.88 -11.59
C LEU A 113 7.39 -11.06 -12.56
N ASN A 114 7.63 -10.84 -13.85
CA ASN A 114 7.61 -11.90 -14.85
C ASN A 114 8.87 -12.78 -14.78
N ALA A 115 10.02 -12.22 -14.45
CA ALA A 115 11.27 -12.96 -14.29
C ALA A 115 11.30 -13.75 -12.97
N ASP A 116 10.72 -13.21 -11.91
CA ASP A 116 10.69 -13.82 -10.58
C ASP A 116 9.25 -14.23 -10.19
N GLN A 117 8.90 -15.46 -10.59
CA GLN A 117 7.53 -15.99 -10.45
C GLN A 117 7.12 -16.26 -8.99
N VAL A 118 8.05 -16.27 -8.04
CA VAL A 118 7.74 -16.47 -6.62
C VAL A 118 7.31 -15.16 -5.92
N LEU A 119 7.42 -14.01 -6.58
CA LEU A 119 7.01 -12.75 -5.99
C LEU A 119 5.50 -12.53 -6.13
N SER A 120 4.81 -12.33 -5.01
CA SER A 120 3.40 -11.89 -5.00
C SER A 120 3.29 -10.41 -5.31
N GLN A 121 4.26 -9.59 -4.85
CA GLN A 121 4.28 -8.15 -4.98
C GLN A 121 5.69 -7.59 -4.92
N ILE A 122 5.82 -6.35 -5.38
CA ILE A 122 6.97 -5.48 -5.17
C ILE A 122 6.52 -4.31 -4.31
N VAL A 123 7.10 -4.16 -3.12
CA VAL A 123 6.92 -2.99 -2.25
C VAL A 123 8.05 -2.01 -2.52
N LEU A 124 7.74 -0.75 -2.76
CA LEU A 124 8.73 0.30 -2.91
C LEU A 124 9.28 0.65 -1.53
N GLN A 125 10.58 0.44 -1.32
CA GLN A 125 11.16 0.60 0.01
C GLN A 125 11.10 2.05 0.48
N ARG A 126 10.58 2.24 1.69
CA ARG A 126 10.60 3.45 2.50
C ARG A 126 11.79 3.48 3.45
N GLN A 127 11.95 4.59 4.17
CA GLN A 127 12.94 4.69 5.25
C GLN A 127 12.75 3.58 6.30
N LYS A 128 13.84 3.21 6.97
CA LYS A 128 13.94 2.09 7.93
C LYS A 128 13.09 2.25 9.21
N TRP A 129 11.82 2.38 9.07
CA TRP A 129 10.94 2.51 10.25
C TRP A 129 10.33 1.21 10.70
N TYR A 130 10.22 0.26 9.80
CA TYR A 130 9.60 -1.00 10.08
C TYR A 130 10.63 -2.10 10.01
N ILE A 131 10.95 -2.62 11.18
CA ILE A 131 11.66 -3.88 11.39
C ILE A 131 11.12 -4.99 10.48
N TYR A 132 9.87 -4.84 10.01
CA TYR A 132 9.17 -5.80 9.16
C TYR A 132 9.42 -5.65 7.67
N ASP A 133 9.93 -4.51 7.19
CA ASP A 133 10.31 -4.35 5.78
C ASP A 133 11.61 -5.12 5.47
N GLU A 134 12.43 -5.32 6.51
CA GLU A 134 13.59 -6.22 6.46
C GLU A 134 13.35 -7.30 7.53
N ASP A 135 13.00 -8.53 7.14
CA ASP A 135 13.00 -9.64 8.10
C ASP A 135 14.42 -9.77 8.69
N PRO A 136 14.63 -9.43 9.98
CA PRO A 136 15.96 -9.52 10.58
C PRO A 136 16.47 -10.97 10.66
N LYS A 137 15.61 -11.95 10.34
CA LYS A 137 15.94 -13.38 10.25
C LYS A 137 16.11 -13.86 8.82
N ALA A 138 15.67 -13.08 7.82
CA ALA A 138 16.00 -13.40 6.44
C ALA A 138 17.48 -13.03 6.24
N GLU A 139 18.28 -13.96 5.81
CA GLU A 139 19.60 -13.60 5.30
C GLU A 139 19.39 -12.55 4.21
N PRO A 140 20.11 -11.42 4.26
CA PRO A 140 19.94 -10.33 3.30
C PRO A 140 20.54 -10.74 1.96
N THR A 141 19.94 -11.68 1.28
CA THR A 141 20.23 -11.98 -0.11
C THR A 141 19.56 -10.90 -0.94
N ASP A 142 20.25 -9.75 -1.05
CA ASP A 142 19.88 -8.73 -2.03
C ASP A 142 20.07 -9.29 -3.44
N TRP A 143 18.97 -9.49 -4.11
CA TRP A 143 18.97 -9.80 -5.53
C TRP A 143 19.12 -8.52 -6.33
N THR A 144 19.83 -8.58 -7.43
CA THR A 144 19.99 -7.42 -8.33
C THR A 144 19.20 -7.64 -9.59
N PHE A 145 18.44 -6.63 -10.00
CA PHE A 145 17.69 -6.65 -11.24
C PHE A 145 17.72 -5.25 -11.86
N MET A 146 18.31 -5.13 -13.05
CA MET A 146 18.50 -3.83 -13.72
C MET A 146 19.17 -2.81 -12.78
N ASN A 147 18.49 -1.69 -12.50
CA ASN A 147 18.94 -0.61 -11.63
C ASN A 147 18.45 -0.72 -10.18
N TYR A 148 17.94 -1.89 -9.80
CA TYR A 148 17.33 -2.12 -8.51
C TYR A 148 17.99 -3.27 -7.77
N ARG A 149 17.90 -3.19 -6.44
CA ARG A 149 18.12 -4.31 -5.53
C ARG A 149 16.78 -4.66 -4.92
N TYR A 150 16.52 -5.95 -4.74
CA TYR A 150 15.29 -6.41 -4.12
C TYR A 150 15.53 -7.59 -3.20
N THR A 151 14.63 -7.75 -2.25
CA THR A 151 14.63 -8.87 -1.30
C THR A 151 13.49 -9.83 -1.62
N ARG A 152 13.56 -11.05 -1.12
CA ARG A 152 12.44 -11.99 -1.08
C ARG A 152 12.08 -12.22 0.38
N ASN A 153 10.92 -11.75 0.81
CA ASN A 153 10.49 -11.77 2.19
C ASN A 153 9.27 -12.65 2.40
N ASN A 154 9.25 -13.39 3.49
CA ASN A 154 8.07 -14.11 3.95
C ASN A 154 7.08 -13.18 4.68
N VAL A 155 7.36 -11.90 4.70
CA VAL A 155 6.66 -10.92 5.52
C VAL A 155 5.56 -10.27 4.70
N LEU A 156 4.53 -9.92 5.38
CA LEU A 156 3.34 -9.16 5.07
C LEU A 156 3.15 -8.70 3.62
N PHE A 157 2.01 -8.99 3.07
CA PHE A 157 1.51 -8.25 1.91
C PHE A 157 1.27 -6.79 2.35
N SER A 158 2.07 -5.86 1.87
CA SER A 158 1.97 -4.46 2.25
C SER A 158 1.14 -3.67 1.24
N PRO A 159 0.11 -2.94 1.68
CA PRO A 159 -0.66 -2.06 0.83
C PRO A 159 0.04 -0.73 0.50
N MET A 160 1.13 -0.42 1.18
CA MET A 160 1.91 0.78 0.90
C MET A 160 2.30 0.82 -0.57
N ALA A 161 3.00 1.84 -1.02
CA ALA A 161 3.41 1.93 -2.42
C ALA A 161 3.92 0.57 -2.93
N SER A 162 3.04 -0.17 -3.59
CA SER A 162 3.29 -1.54 -4.02
C SER A 162 2.74 -1.81 -5.42
N PHE A 163 3.37 -2.75 -6.10
CA PHE A 163 2.99 -3.17 -7.45
C PHE A 163 2.88 -4.69 -7.49
N TYR A 164 1.76 -5.21 -7.99
CA TYR A 164 1.50 -6.65 -7.98
C TYR A 164 0.60 -7.12 -9.13
N PRO A 165 0.81 -8.36 -9.64
CA PRO A 165 -0.04 -8.95 -10.67
C PRO A 165 -1.33 -9.47 -10.02
N ILE A 166 -2.48 -9.09 -10.56
CA ILE A 166 -3.78 -9.51 -10.05
C ILE A 166 -3.92 -11.03 -10.06
N SER A 167 -3.41 -11.70 -11.08
CA SER A 167 -3.49 -13.14 -11.23
C SER A 167 -2.90 -13.93 -10.06
N ARG A 168 -1.87 -13.39 -9.39
CA ARG A 168 -1.23 -14.05 -8.23
C ARG A 168 -1.93 -13.80 -6.92
N VAL A 169 -2.64 -12.70 -6.81
CA VAL A 169 -3.28 -12.29 -5.55
C VAL A 169 -4.80 -12.56 -5.53
N ARG A 170 -5.36 -13.08 -6.62
CA ARG A 170 -6.75 -13.55 -6.69
C ARG A 170 -6.88 -14.93 -6.04
N VAL A 171 -7.06 -14.93 -4.72
CA VAL A 171 -7.25 -16.14 -3.92
C VAL A 171 -8.55 -16.03 -3.14
N ASP A 172 -9.24 -17.12 -2.93
CA ASP A 172 -10.32 -17.17 -1.93
C ASP A 172 -9.73 -17.19 -0.53
N TYR A 173 -9.40 -16.01 -0.02
CA TYR A 173 -8.80 -15.82 1.29
C TYR A 173 -9.66 -16.40 2.41
N SER A 174 -10.97 -16.14 2.36
CA SER A 174 -11.90 -16.59 3.40
C SER A 174 -12.07 -18.09 3.37
N GLY A 175 -12.20 -18.70 2.19
CA GLY A 175 -12.29 -20.16 2.04
C GLY A 175 -11.05 -20.86 2.55
N PHE A 176 -9.85 -20.40 2.14
CA PHE A 176 -8.58 -20.96 2.59
C PHE A 176 -8.42 -20.87 4.12
N LEU A 177 -8.69 -19.71 4.70
CA LEU A 177 -8.53 -19.49 6.15
C LEU A 177 -9.52 -20.34 6.95
N LYS A 178 -10.78 -20.45 6.48
CA LYS A 178 -11.81 -21.27 7.11
C LYS A 178 -11.45 -22.76 7.07
N GLU A 179 -10.90 -23.25 5.97
CA GLU A 179 -10.47 -24.64 5.84
C GLU A 179 -9.28 -24.94 6.74
N LYS A 180 -8.26 -24.09 6.72
CA LYS A 180 -6.99 -24.34 7.41
C LYS A 180 -7.06 -24.04 8.92
N TYR A 181 -7.89 -23.09 9.33
CA TYR A 181 -8.03 -22.62 10.71
C TYR A 181 -9.49 -22.63 11.18
N PRO A 182 -10.19 -23.78 11.18
CA PRO A 182 -11.64 -23.86 11.40
C PRO A 182 -12.09 -23.38 12.79
N ASN A 183 -11.19 -23.39 13.78
CA ASN A 183 -11.47 -22.97 15.15
C ASN A 183 -11.21 -21.49 15.41
N GLU A 184 -10.78 -20.74 14.39
CA GLU A 184 -10.45 -19.33 14.51
C GLU A 184 -11.51 -18.47 13.80
N ASN A 185 -11.85 -17.32 14.39
CA ASN A 185 -12.93 -16.46 13.85
C ASN A 185 -12.40 -15.34 12.94
N TRP A 186 -11.10 -15.23 12.75
CA TRP A 186 -10.51 -14.15 11.96
C TRP A 186 -10.80 -14.22 10.45
N TRP A 187 -11.20 -15.39 9.93
CA TRP A 187 -11.73 -15.51 8.57
C TRP A 187 -13.10 -14.83 8.36
N GLN A 188 -13.78 -14.43 9.44
CA GLN A 188 -15.04 -13.67 9.40
C GLN A 188 -14.82 -12.17 9.24
N VAL A 189 -13.60 -11.68 9.49
CA VAL A 189 -13.23 -10.30 9.27
C VAL A 189 -12.60 -10.13 7.91
N ASN A 190 -12.68 -8.92 7.35
CA ASN A 190 -12.01 -8.63 6.10
C ASN A 190 -10.51 -8.91 6.22
N PRO A 191 -9.88 -9.57 5.22
CA PRO A 191 -8.48 -9.88 5.27
C PRO A 191 -7.65 -8.62 5.42
N ASN A 192 -6.79 -8.59 6.43
CA ASN A 192 -5.76 -7.57 6.59
C ASN A 192 -4.46 -7.99 5.89
N GLU A 193 -3.49 -7.09 5.84
CA GLU A 193 -2.20 -7.29 5.20
C GLU A 193 -1.50 -8.60 5.61
N GLY A 194 -1.46 -8.85 6.93
CA GLY A 194 -0.82 -10.06 7.46
C GLY A 194 -1.53 -11.34 7.02
N MET A 195 -2.85 -11.33 6.98
CA MET A 195 -3.65 -12.48 6.54
C MET A 195 -3.45 -12.73 5.04
N ILE A 196 -3.44 -11.66 4.22
CA ILE A 196 -3.19 -11.77 2.79
C ILE A 196 -1.83 -12.40 2.54
N GLY A 197 -0.76 -11.85 3.14
CA GLY A 197 0.59 -12.36 2.98
C GLY A 197 0.72 -13.82 3.42
N LYS A 198 0.12 -14.17 4.57
CA LYS A 198 0.11 -15.55 5.07
C LYS A 198 -0.57 -16.53 4.11
N VAL A 199 -1.74 -16.15 3.59
CA VAL A 199 -2.47 -16.99 2.63
C VAL A 199 -1.67 -17.19 1.35
N LEU A 200 -1.09 -16.13 0.79
CA LEU A 200 -0.28 -16.22 -0.43
C LEU A 200 0.94 -17.12 -0.24
N LEU A 201 1.63 -16.97 0.89
CA LEU A 201 2.77 -17.83 1.22
C LEU A 201 2.35 -19.29 1.38
N GLU A 202 1.33 -19.56 2.20
CA GLU A 202 0.95 -20.91 2.58
C GLU A 202 0.21 -21.69 1.49
N SER A 203 -0.57 -20.99 0.65
CA SER A 203 -1.34 -21.63 -0.44
C SER A 203 -0.57 -21.75 -1.75
N GLN A 204 0.34 -20.82 -2.04
CA GLN A 204 1.01 -20.71 -3.32
C GLN A 204 2.55 -20.63 -3.22
N GLY A 205 3.11 -20.50 -2.03
CA GLY A 205 4.55 -20.30 -1.83
C GLY A 205 5.05 -18.94 -2.30
N LEU A 206 4.15 -17.96 -2.42
CA LEU A 206 4.50 -16.64 -2.91
C LEU A 206 5.08 -15.76 -1.80
N LEU A 207 6.07 -14.96 -2.17
CA LEU A 207 6.82 -14.06 -1.29
C LEU A 207 6.57 -12.59 -1.65
N SER A 208 6.68 -11.72 -0.68
CA SER A 208 6.75 -10.28 -0.91
C SER A 208 8.19 -9.86 -1.24
N SER A 209 8.34 -8.70 -1.88
CA SER A 209 9.65 -8.13 -2.20
C SER A 209 9.68 -6.66 -1.78
N CYS A 210 10.79 -6.23 -1.18
CA CYS A 210 11.13 -4.82 -1.02
C CYS A 210 12.13 -4.40 -2.08
N LEU A 211 11.85 -3.30 -2.78
CA LEU A 211 12.67 -2.76 -3.85
C LEU A 211 13.33 -1.46 -3.44
N LYS A 212 14.63 -1.32 -3.73
CA LYS A 212 15.42 -0.10 -3.55
C LYS A 212 16.29 0.18 -4.77
N THR A 213 16.88 1.36 -4.88
CA THR A 213 17.84 1.62 -5.94
C THR A 213 19.06 0.72 -5.83
N GLN A 214 19.85 0.61 -6.89
CA GLN A 214 21.09 -0.17 -6.87
C GLN A 214 22.08 0.31 -5.79
N GLU A 215 22.09 1.63 -5.51
CA GLU A 215 22.91 2.22 -4.43
C GLU A 215 22.29 2.03 -3.03
N GLY A 216 21.16 1.35 -2.93
CA GLY A 216 20.46 1.10 -1.66
C GLY A 216 19.62 2.27 -1.15
N LYS A 217 19.32 3.27 -1.99
CA LYS A 217 18.44 4.39 -1.62
C LYS A 217 16.98 3.96 -1.62
N ASN A 218 16.20 4.57 -0.73
CA ASN A 218 14.76 4.39 -0.69
C ASN A 218 14.09 4.97 -1.94
N LEU A 219 13.06 4.29 -2.41
CA LEU A 219 12.26 4.72 -3.56
C LEU A 219 11.11 5.63 -3.15
N VAL A 220 10.64 5.51 -1.91
CA VAL A 220 9.53 6.28 -1.36
C VAL A 220 9.86 6.85 0.02
N ASN A 221 9.10 7.86 0.41
CA ASN A 221 9.09 8.45 1.73
C ASN A 221 7.67 8.35 2.30
N HIS A 222 7.54 7.92 3.54
CA HIS A 222 6.26 7.88 4.25
C HIS A 222 6.10 9.16 5.05
N ILE A 223 5.46 10.16 4.45
CA ILE A 223 5.33 11.49 5.05
C ILE A 223 4.35 11.53 6.23
N GLY A 224 3.44 10.57 6.31
CA GLY A 224 2.53 10.39 7.44
C GLY A 224 3.22 10.01 8.75
N GLU A 225 4.46 9.55 8.70
CA GLU A 225 5.25 9.22 9.90
C GLU A 225 5.52 10.43 10.80
N TYR A 226 5.45 11.62 10.24
CA TYR A 226 5.60 12.87 11.01
C TYR A 226 4.34 13.24 11.79
N PHE A 227 3.28 12.43 11.69
CA PHE A 227 2.01 12.65 12.37
C PHE A 227 1.59 11.38 13.09
N VAL A 228 2.02 11.27 14.32
CA VAL A 228 1.54 10.20 15.20
C VAL A 228 0.13 10.57 15.61
N GLY A 229 -0.85 9.98 14.93
CA GLY A 229 -2.25 10.24 15.17
C GLY A 229 -2.70 9.70 16.51
N LYS A 230 -3.39 10.50 17.31
CA LYS A 230 -4.34 9.95 18.26
C LYS A 230 -5.37 9.15 17.46
N ARG A 231 -5.68 7.95 17.92
CA ARG A 231 -6.75 7.14 17.35
C ARG A 231 -8.01 7.98 17.25
N VAL A 232 -8.51 8.22 16.05
CA VAL A 232 -9.71 9.00 15.81
C VAL A 232 -10.87 8.30 16.48
N LEU A 233 -11.43 8.91 17.51
CA LEU A 233 -12.74 8.52 17.99
C LEU A 233 -13.80 9.12 17.05
N PRO A 234 -14.92 8.43 16.79
CA PRO A 234 -15.88 8.80 15.74
C PRO A 234 -16.48 10.21 15.79
N ASN A 235 -16.19 10.99 16.85
CA ASN A 235 -16.77 12.32 17.10
C ASN A 235 -15.75 13.45 17.26
N GLU A 236 -14.46 13.23 16.98
CA GLU A 236 -13.43 14.27 17.13
C GLU A 236 -13.27 15.13 15.87
N PRO A 237 -12.94 16.43 16.00
CA PRO A 237 -12.65 17.30 14.86
C PRO A 237 -11.43 16.80 14.08
N CYS A 238 -11.49 16.83 12.74
CA CYS A 238 -10.44 16.26 11.87
C CYS A 238 -9.06 16.95 12.00
N TYR A 239 -9.01 18.21 12.43
CA TYR A 239 -7.75 18.94 12.60
C TYR A 239 -7.08 18.71 13.97
N GLU A 240 -7.74 18.03 14.91
CA GLU A 240 -7.14 17.61 16.18
C GLU A 240 -6.50 16.22 16.11
N LEU A 241 -6.59 15.59 14.93
CA LEU A 241 -6.22 14.20 14.71
C LEU A 241 -4.73 13.96 14.56
N PHE A 242 -3.97 14.98 14.22
CA PHE A 242 -2.58 14.84 13.85
C PHE A 242 -1.72 15.82 14.63
N GLU A 243 -1.02 15.34 15.65
CA GLU A 243 0.12 16.07 16.16
C GLU A 243 1.29 15.89 15.19
N ARG A 244 1.91 17.00 14.82
CA ARG A 244 3.14 16.98 14.05
C ARG A 244 4.21 16.24 14.84
N PHE A 245 4.95 15.34 14.19
CA PHE A 245 6.06 14.65 14.82
C PHE A 245 7.01 15.66 15.48
N ASP A 246 7.15 15.55 16.78
CA ASP A 246 8.10 16.33 17.57
C ASP A 246 9.23 15.39 17.97
N PRO A 247 10.46 15.60 17.47
CA PRO A 247 11.60 14.74 17.78
C PRO A 247 11.97 14.70 19.25
N GLU A 248 11.43 15.62 20.07
CA GLU A 248 11.66 15.66 21.51
C GLU A 248 10.59 14.87 22.30
N LYS A 249 9.47 14.52 21.68
CA LYS A 249 8.42 13.70 22.30
C LYS A 249 8.71 12.21 22.10
N LYS A 250 8.35 11.42 23.10
CA LYS A 250 8.30 9.96 23.00
C LYS A 250 6.97 9.53 22.39
N TYR A 251 7.04 8.66 21.41
CA TYR A 251 5.89 8.07 20.75
C TYR A 251 5.85 6.59 21.04
N TYR A 252 4.65 6.02 21.12
CA TYR A 252 4.43 4.61 21.43
C TYR A 252 3.67 3.95 20.29
N SER A 253 4.02 2.71 20.00
CA SER A 253 3.27 1.86 19.09
C SER A 253 1.85 1.59 19.61
N HIS A 254 0.99 1.06 18.76
CA HIS A 254 -0.32 0.57 19.18
C HIS A 254 -0.26 -0.50 20.28
N ASN A 255 0.88 -1.16 20.43
CA ASN A 255 1.14 -2.17 21.45
C ASN A 255 1.78 -1.60 22.72
N GLY A 256 2.02 -0.28 22.77
CA GLY A 256 2.64 0.39 23.92
C GLY A 256 4.17 0.36 23.91
N ASP A 257 4.78 -0.14 22.85
CA ASP A 257 6.24 -0.12 22.70
C ASP A 257 6.72 1.28 22.36
N GLU A 258 7.81 1.73 22.99
CA GLU A 258 8.45 3.01 22.69
C GLU A 258 9.10 2.93 21.31
N TYR A 259 8.83 3.89 20.42
CA TYR A 259 9.57 3.97 19.15
C TYR A 259 10.99 4.44 19.44
N ASP A 260 11.97 3.61 19.15
CA ASP A 260 13.37 4.02 19.12
C ASP A 260 13.60 4.98 17.95
N LYS A 261 14.37 6.05 18.23
CA LYS A 261 14.72 7.13 17.29
C LYS A 261 15.63 6.66 16.17
#